data_41f14b6b2fa59e50d13da75f3d8d62ca
#
_entry.id   41f14b6b2fa59e50d13da75f3d8d62ca
#
_cell.length_a   1.000
_cell.length_b   1.000
_cell.length_c   1.000
_cell.angle_alpha   90.00
_cell.angle_beta   90.00
_cell.angle_gamma   90.00
#
_symmetry.space_group_name_H-M   'P 1'
#
loop_
_entity.id
_entity.type
_entity.pdbx_description
1 polymer ?
#
loop_
_entity_poly.entity_id
_entity_poly.type
_entity_poly.pdbx_seq_one_letter_code
_entity_poly.pdbx_strand_id
1 'polypeptide(L)'
;MTDRAGRDLDITGYQGSLPNGDVAALAGMYGTFGFEDRAQGLPPTGSDAVRSWLDRLGDLGAAHVLVTHDDAPVAHAVLVPDGDAYELAIFVQPDYQGARVGTHTMEALFDYGRTRGVETVWLHVEKSNSPAVSLYQHYDFEITNERPLEFEMERALD
;
A
#
# COMPACT_ATOMS: atom_id res chain seq x y z
N MET A 1 -4.92 -16.55 -3.57
CA MET A 1 -4.24 -16.42 -2.26
C MET A 1 -5.27 -16.58 -1.15
N THR A 2 -4.96 -17.29 -0.09
CA THR A 2 -5.86 -17.49 1.04
C THR A 2 -5.28 -16.76 2.26
N ASP A 3 -6.10 -15.96 2.94
CA ASP A 3 -5.66 -15.27 4.15
C ASP A 3 -5.76 -16.18 5.40
N ARG A 4 -5.33 -15.65 6.55
CA ARG A 4 -5.33 -16.43 7.80
C ARG A 4 -6.74 -16.83 8.26
N ALA A 5 -7.76 -16.09 7.85
CA ALA A 5 -9.16 -16.39 8.16
C ALA A 5 -9.79 -17.40 7.18
N GLY A 6 -9.04 -17.89 6.21
CA GLY A 6 -9.50 -18.87 5.23
C GLY A 6 -10.27 -18.27 4.04
N ARG A 7 -10.18 -16.95 3.84
CA ARG A 7 -10.85 -16.28 2.72
C ARG A 7 -9.98 -16.36 1.47
N ASP A 8 -10.58 -16.62 0.32
CA ASP A 8 -9.89 -16.61 -0.96
C ASP A 8 -9.84 -15.20 -1.50
N LEU A 9 -8.62 -14.70 -1.75
CA LEU A 9 -8.38 -13.34 -2.19
C LEU A 9 -7.69 -13.36 -3.55
N ASP A 10 -8.08 -12.43 -4.43
CA ASP A 10 -7.45 -12.22 -5.72
C ASP A 10 -6.52 -11.03 -5.66
N ILE A 11 -5.39 -11.10 -6.36
CA ILE A 11 -4.38 -10.04 -6.41
C ILE A 11 -4.18 -9.62 -7.86
N THR A 12 -4.29 -8.32 -8.14
CA THR A 12 -4.11 -7.76 -9.48
C THR A 12 -3.16 -6.57 -9.44
N GLY A 13 -2.20 -6.53 -10.38
CA GLY A 13 -1.27 -5.42 -10.52
C GLY A 13 -1.69 -4.48 -11.64
N TYR A 14 -1.42 -3.18 -11.45
CA TYR A 14 -1.66 -2.12 -12.44
C TYR A 14 -0.48 -1.18 -12.49
N GLN A 15 -0.20 -0.66 -13.69
CA GLN A 15 0.83 0.37 -13.89
C GLN A 15 0.15 1.66 -14.34
N GLY A 16 0.37 2.73 -13.59
CA GLY A 16 -0.20 4.05 -13.90
C GLY A 16 -1.65 4.17 -13.47
N SER A 17 -2.53 4.55 -14.42
CA SER A 17 -3.94 4.79 -14.10
C SER A 17 -4.71 3.51 -13.86
N LEU A 18 -5.57 3.51 -12.83
CA LEU A 18 -6.47 2.41 -12.53
C LEU A 18 -7.73 2.50 -13.40
N PRO A 19 -8.36 1.36 -13.74
CA PRO A 19 -9.68 1.38 -14.38
C PRO A 19 -10.71 2.14 -13.53
N ASN A 20 -11.65 2.84 -14.16
CA ASN A 20 -12.64 3.66 -13.46
C ASN A 20 -13.48 2.86 -12.45
N GLY A 21 -13.80 1.62 -12.76
CA GLY A 21 -14.53 0.74 -11.84
C GLY A 21 -13.73 0.46 -10.57
N ASP A 22 -12.43 0.28 -10.68
CA ASP A 22 -11.54 0.05 -9.53
C ASP A 22 -11.37 1.33 -8.70
N VAL A 23 -11.30 2.50 -9.34
CA VAL A 23 -11.25 3.79 -8.65
C VAL A 23 -12.50 3.96 -7.78
N ALA A 24 -13.69 3.70 -8.34
CA ALA A 24 -14.96 3.79 -7.60
C ALA A 24 -15.00 2.80 -6.44
N ALA A 25 -14.56 1.57 -6.66
CA ALA A 25 -14.54 0.53 -5.64
C ALA A 25 -13.54 0.85 -4.52
N LEU A 26 -12.37 1.39 -4.84
CA LEU A 26 -11.39 1.84 -3.84
C LEU A 26 -11.92 3.00 -3.02
N ALA A 27 -12.61 3.95 -3.63
CA ALA A 27 -13.24 5.05 -2.89
C ALA A 27 -14.23 4.51 -1.85
N GLY A 28 -14.98 3.46 -2.18
CA GLY A 28 -15.85 2.76 -1.25
C GLY A 28 -15.08 2.08 -0.11
N MET A 29 -14.00 1.37 -0.44
CA MET A 29 -13.14 0.74 0.56
C MET A 29 -12.56 1.78 1.53
N TYR A 30 -11.99 2.86 1.02
CA TYR A 30 -11.39 3.89 1.85
C TYR A 30 -12.42 4.66 2.69
N GLY A 31 -13.69 4.67 2.30
CA GLY A 31 -14.77 5.19 3.10
C GLY A 31 -15.01 4.45 4.42
N THR A 32 -14.50 3.21 4.54
CA THR A 32 -14.60 2.41 5.77
C THR A 32 -13.45 2.68 6.76
N PHE A 33 -12.45 3.47 6.37
CA PHE A 33 -11.29 3.75 7.21
C PHE A 33 -11.61 4.78 8.27
N GLY A 34 -11.27 4.48 9.54
CA GLY A 34 -11.30 5.42 10.64
C GLY A 34 -10.03 6.28 10.69
N PHE A 35 -9.99 7.20 11.64
CA PHE A 35 -8.82 8.07 11.84
C PHE A 35 -7.55 7.24 12.12
N GLU A 36 -7.66 6.18 12.91
CA GLU A 36 -6.55 5.29 13.28
C GLU A 36 -6.01 4.48 12.10
N ASP A 37 -6.78 4.34 11.01
CA ASP A 37 -6.38 3.59 9.83
C ASP A 37 -5.62 4.44 8.82
N ARG A 38 -5.54 5.76 9.07
CA ARG A 38 -4.87 6.70 8.19
C ARG A 38 -3.49 7.06 8.73
N ALA A 39 -2.52 7.17 7.84
CA ALA A 39 -1.15 7.54 8.17
C ALA A 39 -0.74 8.75 7.33
N GLN A 40 -0.30 9.83 7.97
CA GLN A 40 0.21 11.04 7.30
C GLN A 40 -0.81 11.65 6.31
N GLY A 41 -2.09 11.64 6.70
CA GLY A 41 -3.16 12.17 5.88
C GLY A 41 -3.61 11.28 4.74
N LEU A 42 -3.12 10.03 4.67
CA LEU A 42 -3.49 9.05 3.64
C LEU A 42 -4.18 7.83 4.25
N PRO A 43 -5.20 7.27 3.59
CA PRO A 43 -5.85 7.80 2.39
C PRO A 43 -6.57 9.11 2.68
N PRO A 44 -6.81 9.96 1.66
CA PRO A 44 -7.58 11.19 1.87
C PRO A 44 -9.00 10.88 2.33
N THR A 45 -9.65 11.85 2.96
CA THR A 45 -11.03 11.70 3.42
C THR A 45 -12.01 12.16 2.34
N GLY A 46 -12.98 11.30 2.02
CA GLY A 46 -14.03 11.61 1.07
C GLY A 46 -13.74 11.07 -0.33
N SER A 47 -14.81 10.69 -1.03
CA SER A 47 -14.74 10.04 -2.33
C SER A 47 -14.02 10.89 -3.39
N ASP A 48 -14.32 12.19 -3.45
CA ASP A 48 -13.70 13.08 -4.45
C ASP A 48 -12.19 13.24 -4.20
N ALA A 49 -11.78 13.36 -2.94
CA ALA A 49 -10.36 13.47 -2.58
C ALA A 49 -9.61 12.17 -2.89
N VAL A 50 -10.22 11.01 -2.65
CA VAL A 50 -9.64 9.70 -3.01
C VAL A 50 -9.47 9.60 -4.52
N ARG A 51 -10.48 9.98 -5.31
CA ARG A 51 -10.39 9.94 -6.77
C ARG A 51 -9.28 10.84 -7.29
N SER A 52 -9.18 12.07 -6.77
CA SER A 52 -8.11 13.00 -7.15
C SER A 52 -6.72 12.47 -6.79
N TRP A 53 -6.59 11.84 -5.62
CA TRP A 53 -5.34 11.21 -5.19
C TRP A 53 -4.94 10.08 -6.13
N LEU A 54 -5.88 9.18 -6.47
CA LEU A 54 -5.61 8.08 -7.40
C LEU A 54 -5.25 8.57 -8.80
N ASP A 55 -5.89 9.65 -9.27
CA ASP A 55 -5.55 10.27 -10.56
C ASP A 55 -4.11 10.80 -10.55
N ARG A 56 -3.69 11.46 -9.48
CA ARG A 56 -2.31 11.94 -9.35
C ARG A 56 -1.31 10.79 -9.35
N LEU A 57 -1.62 9.69 -8.67
CA LEU A 57 -0.75 8.50 -8.68
C LEU A 57 -0.64 7.93 -10.09
N GLY A 58 -1.74 7.90 -10.84
CA GLY A 58 -1.74 7.47 -12.24
C GLY A 58 -0.85 8.34 -13.12
N ASP A 59 -0.95 9.67 -12.96
CA ASP A 59 -0.14 10.63 -13.72
C ASP A 59 1.36 10.49 -13.41
N LEU A 60 1.70 10.09 -12.19
CA LEU A 60 3.09 9.83 -11.78
C LEU A 60 3.63 8.49 -12.27
N GLY A 61 2.78 7.63 -12.82
CA GLY A 61 3.18 6.30 -13.27
C GLY A 61 3.37 5.31 -12.13
N ALA A 62 2.60 5.43 -11.05
CA ALA A 62 2.69 4.54 -9.90
C ALA A 62 2.38 3.09 -10.27
N ALA A 63 3.00 2.14 -9.57
CA ALA A 63 2.66 0.73 -9.65
C ALA A 63 1.70 0.39 -8.52
N HIS A 64 0.58 -0.26 -8.83
CA HIS A 64 -0.45 -0.60 -7.87
C HIS A 64 -0.65 -2.09 -7.76
N VAL A 65 -1.01 -2.56 -6.58
CA VAL A 65 -1.56 -3.91 -6.35
C VAL A 65 -2.87 -3.75 -5.61
N LEU A 66 -3.92 -4.35 -6.16
CA LEU A 66 -5.22 -4.46 -5.51
C LEU A 66 -5.46 -5.89 -5.06
N VAL A 67 -5.95 -6.04 -3.85
CA VAL A 67 -6.42 -7.32 -3.33
C VAL A 67 -7.92 -7.25 -3.19
N THR A 68 -8.63 -8.20 -3.77
CA THR A 68 -10.09 -8.25 -3.76
C THR A 68 -10.60 -9.55 -3.11
N HIS A 69 -11.76 -9.43 -2.45
CA HIS A 69 -12.51 -10.55 -1.94
C HIS A 69 -13.94 -10.44 -2.49
N ASP A 70 -14.39 -11.45 -3.24
CA ASP A 70 -15.68 -11.44 -3.93
C ASP A 70 -15.84 -10.16 -4.77
N ASP A 71 -14.82 -9.81 -5.54
CA ASP A 71 -14.73 -8.65 -6.44
C ASP A 71 -14.71 -7.28 -5.74
N ALA A 72 -14.68 -7.23 -4.41
CA ALA A 72 -14.57 -5.97 -3.66
C ALA A 72 -13.13 -5.78 -3.15
N PRO A 73 -12.52 -4.59 -3.32
CA PRO A 73 -11.18 -4.35 -2.83
C PRO A 73 -11.14 -4.37 -1.30
N VAL A 74 -10.13 -5.06 -0.76
CA VAL A 74 -9.89 -5.17 0.67
C VAL A 74 -8.50 -4.71 1.06
N ALA A 75 -7.60 -4.53 0.10
CA ALA A 75 -6.28 -3.93 0.31
C ALA A 75 -5.80 -3.27 -0.97
N HIS A 76 -4.99 -2.24 -0.79
CA HIS A 76 -4.35 -1.52 -1.89
C HIS A 76 -2.95 -1.15 -1.47
N ALA A 77 -1.99 -1.44 -2.31
CA ALA A 77 -0.60 -1.04 -2.11
C ALA A 77 -0.10 -0.33 -3.35
N VAL A 78 0.81 0.62 -3.17
CA VAL A 78 1.30 1.44 -4.26
C VAL A 78 2.78 1.74 -4.09
N LEU A 79 3.51 1.75 -5.21
CA LEU A 79 4.86 2.26 -5.31
C LEU A 79 4.81 3.53 -6.15
N VAL A 80 5.12 4.66 -5.53
CA VAL A 80 5.07 5.98 -6.16
C VAL A 80 6.47 6.40 -6.55
N PRO A 81 6.73 6.70 -7.85
CA PRO A 81 8.06 7.17 -8.28
C PRO A 81 8.49 8.41 -7.52
N ASP A 82 9.73 8.41 -7.02
CA ASP A 82 10.35 9.53 -6.30
C ASP A 82 11.85 9.56 -6.60
N GLY A 83 12.25 10.29 -7.62
CA GLY A 83 13.62 10.30 -8.09
C GLY A 83 14.08 8.91 -8.55
N ASP A 84 15.15 8.40 -7.95
CA ASP A 84 15.70 7.07 -8.26
C ASP A 84 15.06 5.95 -7.44
N ALA A 85 14.14 6.28 -6.55
CA ALA A 85 13.49 5.34 -5.66
C ALA A 85 11.97 5.40 -5.82
N TYR A 86 11.26 4.52 -5.11
CA TYR A 86 9.81 4.48 -5.08
C TYR A 86 9.33 4.49 -3.64
N GLU A 87 8.36 5.33 -3.33
CA GLU A 87 7.74 5.36 -2.01
C GLU A 87 6.62 4.34 -1.92
N LEU A 88 6.67 3.52 -0.87
CA LEU A 88 5.68 2.49 -0.58
C LEU A 88 4.57 3.03 0.31
N ALA A 89 3.33 2.72 -0.04
CA ALA A 89 2.19 2.86 0.85
C ALA A 89 1.31 1.61 0.75
N ILE A 90 0.83 1.11 1.91
CA ILE A 90 -0.03 -0.06 1.99
C ILE A 90 -1.22 0.26 2.87
N PHE A 91 -2.42 -0.09 2.41
CA PHE A 91 -3.66 0.11 3.14
C PHE A 91 -4.48 -1.18 3.12
N VAL A 92 -4.90 -1.63 4.29
CA VAL A 92 -5.75 -2.83 4.45
C VAL A 92 -7.05 -2.40 5.11
N GLN A 93 -8.18 -2.81 4.51
CA GLN A 93 -9.50 -2.53 5.04
C GLN A 93 -9.61 -3.11 6.47
N PRO A 94 -10.21 -2.37 7.44
CA PRO A 94 -10.15 -2.76 8.85
C PRO A 94 -10.58 -4.19 9.15
N ASP A 95 -11.61 -4.71 8.49
CA ASP A 95 -12.10 -6.07 8.71
C ASP A 95 -11.12 -7.15 8.23
N TYR A 96 -10.10 -6.78 7.48
CA TYR A 96 -9.10 -7.70 6.92
C TYR A 96 -7.73 -7.54 7.57
N GLN A 97 -7.60 -6.66 8.56
CA GLN A 97 -6.36 -6.50 9.30
C GLN A 97 -6.13 -7.70 10.22
N GLY A 98 -4.86 -7.99 10.53
CA GLY A 98 -4.49 -9.10 11.39
C GLY A 98 -4.59 -10.49 10.76
N ALA A 99 -4.91 -10.58 9.46
CA ALA A 99 -5.07 -11.86 8.74
C ALA A 99 -3.97 -12.13 7.72
N ARG A 100 -2.84 -11.44 7.81
CA ARG A 100 -1.68 -11.49 6.90
C ARG A 100 -1.97 -10.92 5.50
N VAL A 101 -3.06 -10.22 5.32
CA VAL A 101 -3.39 -9.60 4.03
C VAL A 101 -2.35 -8.56 3.66
N GLY A 102 -1.93 -7.71 4.60
CA GLY A 102 -0.88 -6.72 4.38
C GLY A 102 0.45 -7.33 3.97
N THR A 103 0.86 -8.42 4.61
CA THR A 103 2.08 -9.16 4.28
C THR A 103 2.05 -9.69 2.85
N HIS A 104 0.96 -10.37 2.48
CA HIS A 104 0.80 -10.91 1.12
C HIS A 104 0.72 -9.79 0.07
N THR A 105 0.05 -8.69 0.41
CA THR A 105 -0.05 -7.52 -0.47
C THR A 105 1.32 -6.91 -0.72
N MET A 106 2.13 -6.77 0.33
CA MET A 106 3.49 -6.22 0.22
C MET A 106 4.38 -7.12 -0.63
N GLU A 107 4.33 -8.44 -0.41
CA GLU A 107 5.11 -9.40 -1.22
C GLU A 107 4.72 -9.32 -2.70
N ALA A 108 3.42 -9.26 -2.99
CA ALA A 108 2.92 -9.11 -4.35
C ALA A 108 3.37 -7.79 -4.98
N LEU A 109 3.38 -6.70 -4.21
CA LEU A 109 3.84 -5.41 -4.69
C LEU A 109 5.34 -5.44 -5.02
N PHE A 110 6.16 -6.09 -4.19
CA PHE A 110 7.59 -6.25 -4.49
C PHE A 110 7.81 -7.07 -5.75
N ASP A 111 7.10 -8.18 -5.92
CA ASP A 111 7.20 -9.00 -7.13
C ASP A 111 6.79 -8.20 -8.36
N TYR A 112 5.70 -7.47 -8.28
CA TYR A 112 5.24 -6.62 -9.37
C TYR A 112 6.25 -5.50 -9.67
N GLY A 113 6.80 -4.86 -8.63
CA GLY A 113 7.82 -3.82 -8.75
C GLY A 113 9.08 -4.34 -9.45
N ARG A 114 9.54 -5.54 -9.10
CA ARG A 114 10.70 -6.16 -9.75
C ARG A 114 10.46 -6.33 -11.26
N THR A 115 9.26 -6.72 -11.66
CA THR A 115 8.92 -6.86 -13.10
C THR A 115 8.91 -5.51 -13.82
N ARG A 116 8.78 -4.41 -13.09
CA ARG A 116 8.74 -3.05 -13.61
C ARG A 116 10.08 -2.30 -13.46
N GLY A 117 11.12 -2.97 -13.00
CA GLY A 117 12.44 -2.39 -12.87
C GLY A 117 12.65 -1.53 -11.62
N VAL A 118 11.81 -1.68 -10.61
CA VAL A 118 11.96 -0.97 -9.33
C VAL A 118 13.16 -1.56 -8.59
N GLU A 119 14.13 -0.73 -8.24
CA GLU A 119 15.37 -1.18 -7.57
C GLU A 119 15.41 -0.83 -6.09
N THR A 120 14.85 0.33 -5.70
CA THR A 120 14.90 0.83 -4.33
C THR A 120 13.52 1.29 -3.90
N VAL A 121 13.11 0.87 -2.70
CA VAL A 121 11.82 1.23 -2.10
C VAL A 121 12.07 1.86 -0.74
N TRP A 122 11.36 2.94 -0.45
CA TRP A 122 11.40 3.59 0.85
C TRP A 122 10.00 3.86 1.37
N LEU A 123 9.88 4.11 2.67
CA LEU A 123 8.61 4.37 3.32
C LEU A 123 8.76 5.26 4.54
N HIS A 124 7.66 5.87 4.96
CA HIS A 124 7.51 6.47 6.28
C HIS A 124 6.70 5.53 7.16
N VAL A 125 7.05 5.44 8.44
CA VAL A 125 6.27 4.70 9.43
C VAL A 125 6.30 5.43 10.76
N GLU A 126 5.16 5.52 11.43
CA GLU A 126 5.10 6.11 12.77
C GLU A 126 5.83 5.20 13.77
N LYS A 127 6.66 5.80 14.64
CA LYS A 127 7.39 5.06 15.68
C LYS A 127 6.45 4.30 16.61
N SER A 128 5.27 4.84 16.87
CA SER A 128 4.26 4.21 17.72
C SER A 128 3.64 2.96 17.09
N ASN A 129 3.78 2.78 15.78
CA ASN A 129 3.27 1.61 15.08
C ASN A 129 4.31 0.49 15.11
N SER A 130 4.57 -0.05 16.32
CA SER A 130 5.59 -1.09 16.52
C SER A 130 5.38 -2.34 15.66
N PRO A 131 4.15 -2.84 15.45
CA PRO A 131 3.94 -3.98 14.57
C PRO A 131 4.39 -3.71 13.14
N ALA A 132 4.11 -2.53 12.60
CA ALA A 132 4.54 -2.17 11.25
C ALA A 132 6.06 -2.02 11.15
N VAL A 133 6.70 -1.36 12.12
CA VAL A 133 8.16 -1.22 12.16
C VAL A 133 8.82 -2.61 12.15
N SER A 134 8.34 -3.52 13.01
CA SER A 134 8.87 -4.89 13.07
C SER A 134 8.66 -5.65 11.76
N LEU A 135 7.50 -5.48 11.14
CA LEU A 135 7.19 -6.12 9.84
C LEU A 135 8.19 -5.65 8.77
N TYR A 136 8.39 -4.33 8.67
CA TYR A 136 9.30 -3.79 7.66
C TYR A 136 10.74 -4.23 7.91
N GLN A 137 11.19 -4.26 9.16
CA GLN A 137 12.52 -4.79 9.49
C GLN A 137 12.66 -6.27 9.14
N HIS A 138 11.60 -7.05 9.34
CA HIS A 138 11.58 -8.46 8.94
C HIS A 138 11.73 -8.62 7.42
N TYR A 139 11.26 -7.64 6.63
CA TYR A 139 11.40 -7.63 5.17
C TYR A 139 12.61 -6.81 4.70
N ASP A 140 13.63 -6.70 5.54
CA ASP A 140 14.94 -6.12 5.21
C ASP A 140 14.95 -4.60 5.00
N PHE A 141 13.91 -3.89 5.46
CA PHE A 141 13.95 -2.44 5.52
C PHE A 141 14.86 -2.00 6.66
N GLU A 142 15.71 -1.02 6.36
CA GLU A 142 16.60 -0.40 7.34
C GLU A 142 16.15 1.02 7.60
N ILE A 143 16.32 1.49 8.84
CA ILE A 143 16.04 2.87 9.20
C ILE A 143 17.13 3.75 8.59
N THR A 144 16.75 4.66 7.69
CA THR A 144 17.67 5.58 7.03
C THR A 144 17.59 6.99 7.58
N ASN A 145 16.47 7.35 8.23
CA ASN A 145 16.31 8.64 8.89
C ASN A 145 15.34 8.50 10.05
N GLU A 146 15.57 9.27 11.10
CA GLU A 146 14.71 9.29 12.28
C GLU A 146 14.23 10.72 12.51
N ARG A 147 12.91 10.89 12.60
CA ARG A 147 12.24 12.14 12.95
C ARG A 147 11.59 11.99 14.32
N PRO A 148 11.07 13.05 14.95
CA PRO A 148 10.51 12.92 16.29
C PRO A 148 9.42 11.86 16.44
N LEU A 149 8.52 11.70 15.44
CA LEU A 149 7.39 10.79 15.53
C LEU A 149 7.41 9.66 14.51
N GLU A 150 8.35 9.65 13.58
CA GLU A 150 8.39 8.66 12.50
C GLU A 150 9.79 8.25 12.11
N PHE A 151 9.91 7.07 11.49
CA PHE A 151 11.10 6.60 10.80
C PHE A 151 10.90 6.70 9.29
N GLU A 152 11.98 6.99 8.56
CA GLU A 152 12.10 6.66 7.15
C GLU A 152 12.88 5.36 7.06
N MET A 153 12.40 4.43 6.25
CA MET A 153 13.03 3.13 6.06
C MET A 153 13.20 2.85 4.57
N GLU A 154 14.21 2.06 4.23
CA GLU A 154 14.56 1.79 2.85
C GLU A 154 15.05 0.36 2.68
N ARG A 155 14.78 -0.22 1.52
CA ARG A 155 15.38 -1.50 1.10
C ARG A 155 15.60 -1.53 -0.40
N ALA A 156 16.58 -2.34 -0.83
CA ALA A 156 16.75 -2.67 -2.24
C ALA A 156 15.83 -3.84 -2.63
N LEU A 157 15.28 -3.78 -3.83
CA LEU A 157 14.57 -4.91 -4.46
C LEU A 157 15.53 -5.58 -5.44
N ASP A 158 16.00 -6.73 -5.08
CA ASP A 158 16.93 -7.52 -5.91
C ASP A 158 16.30 -8.80 -6.47
#